data_c8a2fc6c3ff396c2a2c6802e7fee032b
#
_entry.id   c8a2fc6c3ff396c2a2c6802e7fee032b
#
_cell.length_a   1.000
_cell.length_b   1.000
_cell.length_c   1.000
_cell.angle_alpha   90.00
_cell.angle_beta   90.00
_cell.angle_gamma   90.00
#
_symmetry.space_group_name_H-M   'P 1'
#
loop_
_entity.id
_entity.type
_entity.pdbx_description
1 polymer ?
#
loop_
_entity_poly.entity_id
_entity_poly.type
_entity_poly.pdbx_seq_one_letter_code
_entity_poly.pdbx_strand_id
1 'polypeptide(L)'
;MKNHSNPAVLFYQNVCVLLISIFFMTSSIGAELQIKNISRLSSKIDETSGLASHGNFIYTINDSGNSNLLHKLSRDGNILGSILISNADNTDWESLAQDDDFLYIADTGNNFNLRRTFTIYKISWTQLENFEAEAELITFSYGDYIPGNMRTHNFDAEAITIRGDEIWLFSKNRGDGNSKLYRFPKTSGSYQPMPVQSLPVNSLVTGADINPITGDLLLTSTRRQGSRWESFLWMAPTSIDGVEWDKNQKAAIFPSDQWEAVIWNEESGGMILTHENNVQGYAGMGELSINDLKN
;
A
#
# COMPACT_ATOMS: atom_id res chain seq x y z
N MET A 1 -64.02 -72.05 21.37
CA MET A 1 -63.07 -72.48 20.33
C MET A 1 -62.53 -71.26 19.61
N LYS A 2 -61.22 -71.09 19.69
CA LYS A 2 -60.35 -70.18 18.91
C LYS A 2 -60.66 -68.73 18.90
N ASN A 3 -60.01 -68.01 19.82
CA ASN A 3 -59.71 -66.59 19.81
C ASN A 3 -58.68 -66.27 18.72
N HIS A 4 -58.91 -65.25 17.98
CA HIS A 4 -57.87 -64.56 17.22
C HIS A 4 -57.73 -63.11 17.70
N SER A 5 -56.68 -62.87 18.41
CA SER A 5 -56.21 -61.56 18.79
C SER A 5 -55.45 -60.95 17.61
N ASN A 6 -55.82 -59.72 17.28
CA ASN A 6 -55.12 -58.87 16.29
C ASN A 6 -54.24 -57.84 17.01
N PRO A 7 -52.93 -57.83 16.80
CA PRO A 7 -52.09 -56.81 17.43
C PRO A 7 -52.09 -55.51 16.54
N ALA A 8 -52.40 -54.41 17.20
CA ALA A 8 -52.26 -53.08 16.64
C ALA A 8 -50.79 -52.71 16.40
N VAL A 9 -50.46 -52.39 15.17
CA VAL A 9 -49.15 -51.86 14.80
C VAL A 9 -49.14 -50.36 15.01
N LEU A 10 -48.38 -49.92 16.01
CA LEU A 10 -48.09 -48.47 16.20
C LEU A 10 -47.01 -48.04 15.19
N PHE A 11 -47.41 -47.17 14.24
CA PHE A 11 -46.47 -46.46 13.41
C PHE A 11 -45.97 -45.23 14.17
N TYR A 12 -44.73 -45.24 14.60
CA TYR A 12 -44.00 -44.03 15.00
C TYR A 12 -43.51 -43.33 13.76
N GLN A 13 -44.14 -42.17 13.44
CA GLN A 13 -43.59 -41.21 12.48
C GLN A 13 -42.47 -40.44 13.16
N ASN A 14 -41.22 -40.73 12.79
CA ASN A 14 -40.08 -39.90 13.13
C ASN A 14 -40.12 -38.62 12.26
N VAL A 15 -40.58 -37.54 12.84
CA VAL A 15 -40.42 -36.21 12.25
C VAL A 15 -39.01 -35.74 12.53
N CYS A 16 -38.11 -35.89 11.57
CA CYS A 16 -36.81 -35.21 11.58
C CYS A 16 -37.04 -33.70 11.35
N VAL A 17 -37.01 -32.93 12.42
CA VAL A 17 -36.92 -31.45 12.31
C VAL A 17 -35.51 -31.10 11.94
N LEU A 18 -35.28 -30.76 10.65
CA LEU A 18 -34.01 -30.24 10.15
C LEU A 18 -33.92 -28.77 10.59
N LEU A 19 -33.22 -28.51 11.69
CA LEU A 19 -32.83 -27.15 12.09
C LEU A 19 -31.77 -26.63 11.10
N ILE A 20 -32.23 -25.92 10.08
CA ILE A 20 -31.32 -25.13 9.22
C ILE A 20 -30.88 -23.93 10.05
N SER A 21 -29.69 -24.02 10.64
CA SER A 21 -29.00 -22.87 11.22
C SER A 21 -28.57 -21.96 10.09
N ILE A 22 -29.35 -20.94 9.81
CA ILE A 22 -28.95 -19.85 8.92
C ILE A 22 -27.89 -19.05 9.70
N PHE A 23 -26.62 -19.35 9.42
CA PHE A 23 -25.52 -18.51 9.83
C PHE A 23 -25.67 -17.21 9.01
N PHE A 24 -26.26 -16.19 9.59
CA PHE A 24 -26.08 -14.83 9.12
C PHE A 24 -24.58 -14.51 9.35
N MET A 25 -23.77 -14.66 8.31
CA MET A 25 -22.49 -13.97 8.25
C MET A 25 -22.86 -12.47 8.23
N THR A 26 -22.85 -11.86 9.40
CA THR A 26 -22.73 -10.41 9.47
C THR A 26 -21.34 -10.10 8.94
N SER A 27 -21.25 -9.76 7.64
CA SER A 27 -20.11 -9.02 7.14
C SER A 27 -20.08 -7.75 7.99
N SER A 28 -19.12 -7.64 8.89
CA SER A 28 -18.80 -6.37 9.50
C SER A 28 -18.52 -5.44 8.33
N ILE A 29 -19.41 -4.49 8.08
CA ILE A 29 -19.13 -3.36 7.20
C ILE A 29 -17.95 -2.70 7.90
N GLY A 30 -16.75 -2.88 7.37
CA GLY A 30 -15.55 -2.23 7.89
C GLY A 30 -15.78 -0.71 7.90
N ALA A 31 -15.13 0.00 8.78
CA ALA A 31 -15.23 1.45 8.84
C ALA A 31 -15.05 2.05 7.44
N GLU A 32 -15.84 3.06 7.13
CA GLU A 32 -15.80 3.79 5.87
C GLU A 32 -15.14 5.14 6.12
N LEU A 33 -14.01 5.39 5.45
CA LEU A 33 -13.24 6.61 5.61
C LEU A 33 -13.52 7.59 4.48
N GLN A 34 -13.96 8.78 4.83
CA GLN A 34 -14.18 9.85 3.86
C GLN A 34 -12.94 10.74 3.78
N ILE A 35 -12.28 10.73 2.62
CA ILE A 35 -11.19 11.67 2.35
C ILE A 35 -11.76 13.08 2.26
N LYS A 36 -11.13 13.98 2.97
CA LYS A 36 -11.49 15.39 3.08
C LYS A 36 -10.49 16.25 2.31
N ASN A 37 -10.89 17.50 2.03
CA ASN A 37 -10.01 18.53 1.46
C ASN A 37 -9.28 18.08 0.19
N ILE A 38 -9.96 17.31 -0.69
CA ILE A 38 -9.33 16.86 -1.93
C ILE A 38 -8.99 18.08 -2.80
N SER A 39 -7.70 18.34 -2.96
CA SER A 39 -7.16 19.35 -3.86
C SER A 39 -6.71 18.70 -5.16
N ARG A 40 -7.00 19.37 -6.28
CA ARG A 40 -6.50 18.94 -7.58
C ARG A 40 -5.01 19.27 -7.69
N LEU A 41 -4.21 18.27 -8.04
CA LEU A 41 -2.79 18.45 -8.33
C LEU A 41 -2.57 19.02 -9.73
N SER A 42 -1.38 19.56 -9.97
CA SER A 42 -0.98 20.05 -11.28
C SER A 42 -0.91 18.90 -12.29
N SER A 43 -1.25 19.16 -13.56
CA SER A 43 -1.07 18.20 -14.65
C SER A 43 0.39 17.81 -14.95
N LYS A 44 1.36 18.39 -14.25
CA LYS A 44 2.76 17.96 -14.28
C LYS A 44 3.04 16.78 -13.37
N ILE A 45 2.12 16.46 -12.48
CA ILE A 45 2.17 15.36 -11.51
C ILE A 45 0.85 14.57 -11.55
N ASP A 46 0.38 14.22 -12.75
CA ASP A 46 -0.87 13.51 -12.96
C ASP A 46 -0.77 11.99 -12.78
N GLU A 47 0.44 11.45 -12.68
CA GLU A 47 0.74 10.07 -12.34
C GLU A 47 1.49 9.97 -11.00
N THR A 48 0.99 10.70 -9.97
CA THR A 48 1.59 10.71 -8.63
C THR A 48 1.61 9.32 -8.01
N SER A 49 2.80 8.77 -7.73
CA SER A 49 2.98 7.39 -7.29
C SER A 49 3.59 7.24 -5.90
N GLY A 50 4.21 8.25 -5.35
CA GLY A 50 4.80 8.20 -4.01
C GLY A 50 4.65 9.51 -3.26
N LEU A 51 4.63 9.43 -1.92
CA LEU A 51 4.61 10.59 -1.03
C LEU A 51 5.71 10.50 0.02
N ALA A 52 6.28 11.65 0.35
CA ALA A 52 7.15 11.87 1.49
C ALA A 52 6.88 13.25 2.09
N SER A 53 7.24 13.47 3.35
CA SER A 53 7.14 14.78 3.99
C SER A 53 8.42 15.16 4.72
N HIS A 54 8.82 16.43 4.63
CA HIS A 54 9.93 16.95 5.40
C HIS A 54 9.69 18.44 5.73
N GLY A 55 9.72 18.78 7.00
CA GLY A 55 9.32 20.10 7.47
C GLY A 55 7.89 20.42 7.01
N ASN A 56 7.71 21.59 6.37
CA ASN A 56 6.40 22.06 5.89
C ASN A 56 6.09 21.63 4.45
N PHE A 57 6.84 20.70 3.88
CA PHE A 57 6.72 20.34 2.47
C PHE A 57 6.30 18.90 2.29
N ILE A 58 5.58 18.65 1.20
CA ILE A 58 5.27 17.34 0.66
C ILE A 58 6.14 17.13 -0.57
N TYR A 59 6.57 15.90 -0.78
CA TYR A 59 7.32 15.49 -1.96
C TYR A 59 6.57 14.37 -2.66
N THR A 60 6.58 14.40 -3.99
CA THR A 60 5.98 13.35 -4.82
C THR A 60 6.78 13.12 -6.09
N ILE A 61 6.56 11.99 -6.71
CA ILE A 61 7.12 11.57 -7.98
C ILE A 61 6.00 11.20 -8.95
N ASN A 62 6.29 11.14 -10.23
CA ASN A 62 5.44 10.46 -11.20
C ASN A 62 5.95 9.04 -11.46
N ASP A 63 5.03 8.16 -11.83
CA ASP A 63 5.25 6.79 -12.25
C ASP A 63 6.12 6.70 -13.54
N SER A 64 6.24 5.51 -14.10
CA SER A 64 7.07 5.13 -15.24
C SER A 64 6.87 6.01 -16.48
N GLY A 65 7.97 6.16 -17.26
CA GLY A 65 7.95 6.93 -18.51
C GLY A 65 8.01 8.44 -18.32
N ASN A 66 8.05 8.93 -17.11
CA ASN A 66 8.23 10.33 -16.75
C ASN A 66 9.70 10.69 -16.52
N SER A 67 9.95 11.99 -16.34
CA SER A 67 11.29 12.48 -16.01
C SER A 67 11.72 12.05 -14.60
N ASN A 68 13.03 11.96 -14.38
CA ASN A 68 13.64 11.71 -13.07
C ASN A 68 13.60 12.95 -12.16
N LEU A 69 12.38 13.48 -11.96
CA LEU A 69 12.09 14.67 -11.17
C LEU A 69 11.37 14.32 -9.88
N LEU A 70 11.90 14.80 -8.77
CA LEU A 70 11.20 14.86 -7.49
C LEU A 70 10.49 16.22 -7.39
N HIS A 71 9.18 16.21 -7.18
CA HIS A 71 8.38 17.43 -7.06
C HIS A 71 8.20 17.82 -5.60
N LYS A 72 8.51 19.07 -5.27
CA LYS A 72 8.29 19.68 -3.95
C LYS A 72 6.99 20.46 -3.96
N LEU A 73 6.09 20.16 -3.04
CA LEU A 73 4.76 20.74 -2.92
C LEU A 73 4.59 21.50 -1.61
N SER A 74 3.69 22.48 -1.62
CA SER A 74 3.09 22.98 -0.39
C SER A 74 2.13 21.96 0.21
N ARG A 75 1.70 22.17 1.45
CA ARG A 75 0.67 21.33 2.10
C ARG A 75 -0.67 21.34 1.35
N ASP A 76 -0.94 22.38 0.55
CA ASP A 76 -2.15 22.48 -0.29
C ASP A 76 -1.99 21.81 -1.67
N GLY A 77 -0.86 21.13 -1.95
CA GLY A 77 -0.59 20.43 -3.21
C GLY A 77 -0.07 21.31 -4.35
N ASN A 78 0.29 22.58 -4.10
CA ASN A 78 0.86 23.43 -5.13
C ASN A 78 2.35 23.10 -5.34
N ILE A 79 2.79 23.01 -6.61
CA ILE A 79 4.21 22.81 -6.94
C ILE A 79 5.01 24.05 -6.54
N LEU A 80 6.00 23.86 -5.66
CA LEU A 80 6.97 24.89 -5.25
C LEU A 80 8.27 24.79 -6.05
N GLY A 81 8.59 23.60 -6.55
CA GLY A 81 9.78 23.33 -7.35
C GLY A 81 9.84 21.89 -7.79
N SER A 82 10.80 21.59 -8.66
CA SER A 82 11.14 20.23 -9.06
C SER A 82 12.66 20.09 -9.01
N ILE A 83 13.12 18.95 -8.52
CA ILE A 83 14.53 18.64 -8.26
C ILE A 83 14.91 17.51 -9.20
N LEU A 84 15.94 17.71 -10.02
CA LEU A 84 16.48 16.68 -10.89
C LEU A 84 17.34 15.71 -10.06
N ILE A 85 17.09 14.43 -10.16
CA ILE A 85 17.98 13.41 -9.61
C ILE A 85 18.93 12.95 -10.72
N SER A 86 20.10 13.61 -10.81
CA SER A 86 20.94 13.61 -12.01
C SER A 86 21.55 12.26 -12.37
N ASN A 87 21.72 11.36 -11.39
CA ASN A 87 22.25 10.01 -11.59
C ASN A 87 21.17 8.91 -11.48
N ALA A 88 19.90 9.27 -11.66
CA ALA A 88 18.77 8.34 -11.64
C ALA A 88 18.05 8.30 -12.98
N ASP A 89 17.48 7.14 -13.30
CA ASP A 89 16.54 6.95 -14.40
C ASP A 89 15.16 6.62 -13.80
N ASN A 90 14.10 7.26 -14.25
CA ASN A 90 12.75 6.81 -13.92
C ASN A 90 12.36 5.67 -14.89
N THR A 91 12.71 4.45 -14.51
CA THR A 91 12.30 3.25 -15.25
C THR A 91 10.87 2.87 -14.88
N ASP A 92 10.58 2.84 -13.56
CA ASP A 92 9.28 2.47 -13.00
C ASP A 92 9.26 2.90 -11.52
N TRP A 93 9.23 4.25 -11.29
CA TRP A 93 9.23 4.83 -9.94
C TRP A 93 7.86 4.68 -9.30
N GLU A 94 7.79 4.00 -8.16
CA GLU A 94 6.53 3.55 -7.58
C GLU A 94 6.28 4.06 -6.15
N SER A 95 7.31 4.47 -5.42
CA SER A 95 7.13 4.84 -4.01
C SER A 95 8.19 5.81 -3.51
N LEU A 96 7.82 6.58 -2.51
CA LEU A 96 8.73 7.35 -1.67
C LEU A 96 8.69 6.84 -0.23
N ALA A 97 9.83 6.94 0.45
CA ALA A 97 9.93 6.81 1.90
C ALA A 97 10.90 7.84 2.46
N GLN A 98 10.85 8.08 3.75
CA GLN A 98 11.73 9.04 4.42
C GLN A 98 12.18 8.55 5.80
N ASP A 99 13.29 9.10 6.24
CA ASP A 99 13.69 9.20 7.63
C ASP A 99 14.18 10.63 7.94
N ASP A 100 14.72 10.85 9.12
CA ASP A 100 15.17 12.18 9.56
C ASP A 100 16.25 12.79 8.65
N ASP A 101 17.09 11.96 8.02
CA ASP A 101 18.25 12.39 7.25
C ASP A 101 18.08 12.28 5.73
N PHE A 102 17.22 11.36 5.26
CA PHE A 102 17.15 10.96 3.85
C PHE A 102 15.74 10.76 3.33
N LEU A 103 15.59 11.05 2.04
CA LEU A 103 14.50 10.60 1.18
C LEU A 103 14.95 9.37 0.39
N TYR A 104 14.03 8.46 0.13
CA TYR A 104 14.24 7.24 -0.66
C TYR A 104 13.22 7.18 -1.80
N ILE A 105 13.69 7.03 -3.05
CA ILE A 105 12.85 6.84 -4.23
C ILE A 105 12.96 5.41 -4.68
N ALA A 106 11.85 4.68 -4.75
CA ALA A 106 11.82 3.29 -5.15
C ALA A 106 11.53 3.14 -6.65
N ASP A 107 12.53 2.74 -7.41
CA ASP A 107 12.41 2.29 -8.81
C ASP A 107 12.17 0.77 -8.82
N THR A 108 10.95 0.37 -8.47
CA THR A 108 10.62 -1.01 -8.08
C THR A 108 9.46 -1.62 -8.85
N GLY A 109 8.82 -0.88 -9.74
CA GLY A 109 7.76 -1.37 -10.59
C GLY A 109 8.22 -2.48 -11.54
N ASN A 110 7.34 -3.44 -11.81
CA ASN A 110 7.64 -4.60 -12.64
C ASN A 110 6.37 -5.23 -13.23
N ASN A 111 5.47 -4.43 -13.72
CA ASN A 111 4.14 -4.82 -14.21
C ASN A 111 4.14 -6.05 -15.13
N PHE A 112 5.21 -6.27 -15.89
CA PHE A 112 5.35 -7.37 -16.84
C PHE A 112 6.32 -8.47 -16.39
N ASN A 113 6.83 -8.43 -15.17
CA ASN A 113 7.80 -9.40 -14.63
C ASN A 113 9.08 -9.53 -15.49
N LEU A 114 9.53 -8.44 -16.09
CA LEU A 114 10.71 -8.41 -16.94
C LEU A 114 11.98 -8.00 -16.22
N ARG A 115 11.83 -7.22 -15.15
CA ARG A 115 12.95 -6.71 -14.33
C ARG A 115 13.41 -7.77 -13.33
N ARG A 116 14.71 -7.78 -13.05
CA ARG A 116 15.35 -8.70 -12.08
C ARG A 116 16.11 -7.95 -11.01
N THR A 117 16.59 -6.76 -11.34
CA THR A 117 17.28 -5.87 -10.42
C THR A 117 16.51 -4.57 -10.34
N PHE A 118 16.39 -4.07 -9.15
CA PHE A 118 15.65 -2.87 -8.78
C PHE A 118 16.58 -1.92 -8.04
N THR A 119 16.26 -0.64 -8.05
CA THR A 119 17.09 0.39 -7.43
C THR A 119 16.24 1.24 -6.49
N ILE A 120 16.79 1.53 -5.32
CA ILE A 120 16.28 2.57 -4.44
C ILE A 120 17.32 3.68 -4.41
N TYR A 121 16.91 4.88 -4.76
CA TYR A 121 17.73 6.08 -4.78
C TYR A 121 17.60 6.77 -3.42
N LYS A 122 18.69 6.86 -2.66
CA LYS A 122 18.76 7.48 -1.34
C LYS A 122 19.40 8.84 -1.43
N ILE A 123 18.72 9.90 -1.00
CA ILE A 123 19.14 11.29 -1.18
C ILE A 123 19.02 12.01 0.16
N SER A 124 20.06 12.74 0.60
CA SER A 124 19.99 13.52 1.82
C SER A 124 19.08 14.75 1.65
N TRP A 125 18.34 15.10 2.70
CA TRP A 125 17.47 16.29 2.70
C TRP A 125 18.23 17.57 2.37
N THR A 126 19.51 17.69 2.77
CA THR A 126 20.36 18.82 2.45
C THR A 126 20.65 18.97 0.95
N GLN A 127 20.75 17.87 0.21
CA GLN A 127 20.88 17.96 -1.26
C GLN A 127 19.59 18.42 -1.93
N LEU A 128 18.42 18.07 -1.37
CA LEU A 128 17.11 18.44 -1.91
C LEU A 128 16.73 19.93 -1.68
N GLU A 129 17.60 20.71 -1.05
CA GLU A 129 17.49 22.18 -1.03
C GLU A 129 17.91 22.82 -2.37
N ASN A 130 18.57 22.08 -3.25
CA ASN A 130 19.02 22.50 -4.57
C ASN A 130 18.04 22.05 -5.67
N PHE A 131 18.26 22.53 -6.91
CA PHE A 131 17.49 22.11 -8.08
C PHE A 131 17.92 20.77 -8.67
N GLU A 132 19.07 20.26 -8.21
CA GLU A 132 19.68 19.00 -8.63
C GLU A 132 20.32 18.31 -7.44
N ALA A 133 20.18 16.98 -7.39
CA ALA A 133 20.75 16.13 -6.36
C ALA A 133 21.28 14.83 -6.97
N GLU A 134 22.27 14.22 -6.31
CA GLU A 134 22.78 12.87 -6.62
C GLU A 134 22.40 11.90 -5.53
N ALA A 135 21.95 10.71 -5.94
CA ALA A 135 21.53 9.65 -5.03
C ALA A 135 22.67 8.69 -4.71
N GLU A 136 22.71 8.18 -3.49
CA GLU A 136 23.34 6.91 -3.17
C GLU A 136 22.45 5.76 -3.69
N LEU A 137 23.05 4.69 -4.22
CA LEU A 137 22.31 3.58 -4.82
C LEU A 137 22.22 2.39 -3.86
N ILE A 138 21.00 1.89 -3.69
CA ILE A 138 20.69 0.64 -3.00
C ILE A 138 20.02 -0.26 -4.03
N THR A 139 20.70 -1.34 -4.43
CA THR A 139 20.16 -2.26 -5.43
C THR A 139 19.70 -3.56 -4.79
N PHE A 140 18.66 -4.16 -5.33
CA PHE A 140 18.25 -5.48 -4.88
C PHE A 140 17.65 -6.35 -6.00
N SER A 141 17.57 -7.64 -5.72
CA SER A 141 16.77 -8.62 -6.48
C SER A 141 16.06 -9.53 -5.50
N TYR A 142 14.84 -9.99 -5.84
CA TYR A 142 14.07 -10.87 -4.98
C TYR A 142 14.78 -12.22 -4.80
N GLY A 143 15.07 -12.61 -3.55
CA GLY A 143 15.75 -13.88 -3.23
C GLY A 143 14.89 -15.12 -3.49
N ASP A 144 13.58 -14.95 -3.47
CA ASP A 144 12.59 -15.99 -3.78
C ASP A 144 12.04 -15.90 -5.21
N TYR A 145 12.74 -15.17 -6.11
CA TYR A 145 12.30 -15.03 -7.48
C TYR A 145 12.12 -16.38 -8.18
N ILE A 146 10.93 -16.57 -8.76
CA ILE A 146 10.60 -17.72 -9.60
C ILE A 146 10.16 -17.19 -10.97
N PRO A 147 10.83 -17.62 -12.07
CA PRO A 147 10.35 -17.29 -13.41
C PRO A 147 8.90 -17.73 -13.60
N GLY A 148 8.06 -16.87 -14.12
CA GLY A 148 6.64 -17.16 -14.24
C GLY A 148 5.91 -16.25 -15.20
N ASN A 149 4.60 -16.22 -15.06
CA ASN A 149 3.70 -15.48 -15.91
C ASN A 149 3.99 -13.96 -15.85
N MET A 150 3.92 -13.29 -16.99
CA MET A 150 4.14 -11.85 -17.11
C MET A 150 3.06 -11.00 -16.41
N ARG A 151 1.88 -11.55 -16.14
CA ARG A 151 0.73 -10.77 -15.60
C ARG A 151 0.23 -11.23 -14.24
N THR A 152 0.58 -12.44 -13.82
CA THR A 152 0.13 -13.03 -12.56
C THR A 152 1.33 -13.46 -11.72
N HIS A 153 2.18 -12.51 -11.37
CA HIS A 153 3.39 -12.71 -10.59
C HIS A 153 3.34 -11.91 -9.27
N ASN A 154 4.29 -12.17 -8.39
CA ASN A 154 4.38 -11.57 -7.07
C ASN A 154 5.73 -10.83 -6.86
N PHE A 155 6.28 -10.26 -7.94
CA PHE A 155 7.60 -9.60 -7.95
C PHE A 155 7.50 -8.19 -8.54
N ASP A 156 6.45 -7.50 -8.14
CA ASP A 156 6.18 -6.09 -8.33
C ASP A 156 6.09 -5.43 -6.96
N ALA A 157 6.49 -4.16 -6.81
CA ALA A 157 6.38 -3.48 -5.53
C ALA A 157 6.13 -1.99 -5.73
N GLU A 158 5.10 -1.49 -5.09
CA GLU A 158 4.66 -0.10 -5.15
C GLU A 158 4.63 0.56 -3.75
N ALA A 159 5.25 -0.06 -2.76
CA ALA A 159 5.23 0.47 -1.41
C ALA A 159 6.53 0.17 -0.67
N ILE A 160 7.19 1.23 -0.19
CA ILE A 160 8.32 1.12 0.74
C ILE A 160 8.12 2.04 1.94
N THR A 161 8.75 1.70 3.06
CA THR A 161 8.89 2.58 4.22
C THR A 161 10.20 2.29 4.94
N ILE A 162 10.62 3.19 5.82
CA ILE A 162 11.83 3.02 6.62
C ILE A 162 11.46 2.65 8.05
N ARG A 163 12.07 1.59 8.59
CA ARG A 163 11.96 1.22 9.99
C ARG A 163 13.33 0.96 10.60
N GLY A 164 13.77 1.87 11.46
CA GLY A 164 15.13 1.83 12.01
C GLY A 164 16.19 1.91 10.91
N ASP A 165 17.04 0.89 10.81
CA ASP A 165 18.12 0.82 9.82
C ASP A 165 17.76 -0.01 8.57
N GLU A 166 16.46 -0.31 8.37
CA GLU A 166 15.99 -1.15 7.28
C GLU A 166 14.97 -0.45 6.39
N ILE A 167 15.02 -0.81 5.10
CA ILE A 167 13.94 -0.61 4.16
C ILE A 167 12.98 -1.79 4.32
N TRP A 168 11.69 -1.47 4.52
CA TRP A 168 10.59 -2.40 4.45
C TRP A 168 9.89 -2.22 3.12
N LEU A 169 9.95 -3.24 2.28
CA LEU A 169 9.34 -3.26 0.95
C LEU A 169 8.16 -4.22 0.95
N PHE A 170 7.02 -3.74 0.48
CA PHE A 170 5.78 -4.50 0.35
C PHE A 170 5.48 -4.77 -1.11
N SER A 171 5.37 -6.05 -1.48
CA SER A 171 5.09 -6.42 -2.85
C SER A 171 3.63 -6.22 -3.23
N LYS A 172 3.40 -5.85 -4.49
CA LYS A 172 2.10 -5.79 -5.16
C LYS A 172 1.85 -7.12 -5.87
N ASN A 173 1.33 -8.08 -5.16
CA ASN A 173 1.16 -9.44 -5.66
C ASN A 173 -0.01 -9.57 -6.62
N ARG A 174 0.24 -9.51 -7.90
CA ARG A 174 -0.79 -9.71 -8.94
C ARG A 174 -1.23 -11.17 -9.09
N GLY A 175 -0.43 -12.11 -8.57
CA GLY A 175 -0.70 -13.55 -8.66
C GLY A 175 -1.69 -14.05 -7.61
N ASP A 176 -1.56 -13.61 -6.37
CA ASP A 176 -2.36 -14.11 -5.24
C ASP A 176 -3.10 -13.01 -4.46
N GLY A 177 -2.88 -11.74 -4.79
CA GLY A 177 -3.52 -10.61 -4.10
C GLY A 177 -3.05 -10.37 -2.67
N ASN A 178 -2.00 -11.07 -2.22
CA ASN A 178 -1.36 -10.83 -0.94
C ASN A 178 -0.27 -9.77 -1.08
N SER A 179 0.44 -9.48 0.01
CA SER A 179 1.68 -8.72 -0.03
C SER A 179 2.75 -9.44 0.76
N LYS A 180 3.97 -9.50 0.24
CA LYS A 180 5.13 -9.99 0.96
C LYS A 180 5.92 -8.81 1.51
N LEU A 181 6.34 -8.92 2.76
CA LEU A 181 7.30 -8.00 3.37
C LEU A 181 8.71 -8.52 3.13
N TYR A 182 9.54 -7.69 2.48
CA TYR A 182 10.99 -7.87 2.37
C TYR A 182 11.68 -6.82 3.21
N ARG A 183 12.78 -7.20 3.88
CA ARG A 183 13.55 -6.29 4.74
C ARG A 183 15.02 -6.37 4.35
N PHE A 184 15.67 -5.23 4.22
CA PHE A 184 17.10 -5.14 3.93
C PHE A 184 17.65 -3.78 4.35
N PRO A 185 19.01 -3.67 4.55
CA PRO A 185 19.61 -2.44 5.04
C PRO A 185 19.33 -1.22 4.15
N LYS A 186 19.15 -0.06 4.76
CA LYS A 186 19.01 1.25 4.08
C LYS A 186 20.35 1.89 3.69
N THR A 187 21.42 1.11 3.65
CA THR A 187 22.77 1.55 3.24
C THR A 187 23.07 1.15 1.80
N SER A 188 23.89 1.95 1.12
CA SER A 188 24.34 1.66 -0.25
C SER A 188 24.92 0.26 -0.35
N GLY A 189 24.53 -0.47 -1.40
CA GLY A 189 24.94 -1.85 -1.60
C GLY A 189 24.03 -2.62 -2.53
N SER A 190 24.26 -3.94 -2.64
CA SER A 190 23.45 -4.85 -3.43
C SER A 190 22.94 -5.99 -2.55
N TYR A 191 21.63 -6.21 -2.55
CA TYR A 191 20.95 -7.12 -1.64
C TYR A 191 20.11 -8.16 -2.37
N GLN A 192 19.87 -9.28 -1.72
CA GLN A 192 18.97 -10.32 -2.21
C GLN A 192 18.04 -10.79 -1.07
N PRO A 193 17.09 -9.95 -0.66
CA PRO A 193 16.23 -10.26 0.46
C PRO A 193 15.28 -11.42 0.16
N MET A 194 15.10 -12.30 1.14
CA MET A 194 14.00 -13.24 1.21
C MET A 194 12.80 -12.57 1.88
N PRO A 195 11.55 -12.95 1.53
CA PRO A 195 10.39 -12.42 2.23
C PRO A 195 10.38 -12.93 3.69
N VAL A 196 10.14 -12.01 4.63
CA VAL A 196 10.07 -12.37 6.05
C VAL A 196 8.65 -12.64 6.52
N GLN A 197 7.65 -12.12 5.78
CA GLN A 197 6.24 -12.27 6.12
C GLN A 197 5.37 -12.19 4.86
N SER A 198 4.19 -12.82 4.90
CA SER A 198 3.13 -12.66 3.90
C SER A 198 1.88 -12.10 4.58
N LEU A 199 1.34 -11.01 4.03
CA LEU A 199 0.18 -10.29 4.54
C LEU A 199 -1.03 -10.58 3.64
N PRO A 200 -2.10 -11.19 4.15
CA PRO A 200 -3.27 -11.56 3.35
C PRO A 200 -4.21 -10.34 3.13
N VAL A 201 -3.73 -9.33 2.40
CA VAL A 201 -4.48 -8.11 2.11
C VAL A 201 -5.64 -8.32 1.13
N ASN A 202 -5.58 -9.35 0.25
CA ASN A 202 -6.56 -9.63 -0.80
C ASN A 202 -6.86 -8.41 -1.71
N SER A 203 -5.83 -7.63 -1.96
CA SER A 203 -5.83 -6.42 -2.82
C SER A 203 -4.39 -6.09 -3.19
N LEU A 204 -4.19 -5.15 -4.10
CA LEU A 204 -2.86 -4.72 -4.55
C LEU A 204 -2.39 -3.57 -3.66
N VAL A 205 -1.32 -3.77 -2.91
CA VAL A 205 -0.70 -2.71 -2.08
C VAL A 205 -0.06 -1.68 -2.99
N THR A 206 -0.34 -0.40 -2.73
CA THR A 206 0.06 0.75 -3.55
C THR A 206 0.86 1.79 -2.77
N GLY A 207 0.82 1.81 -1.46
CA GLY A 207 1.58 2.75 -0.65
C GLY A 207 1.78 2.26 0.77
N ALA A 208 2.84 2.74 1.43
CA ALA A 208 3.17 2.42 2.81
C ALA A 208 3.83 3.60 3.52
N ASP A 209 3.53 3.75 4.80
CA ASP A 209 4.30 4.60 5.70
C ASP A 209 4.25 4.07 7.14
N ILE A 210 5.26 4.37 7.94
CA ILE A 210 5.31 4.03 9.36
C ILE A 210 5.28 5.30 10.19
N ASN A 211 4.37 5.35 11.16
CA ASN A 211 4.35 6.42 12.14
C ASN A 211 5.66 6.42 12.95
N PRO A 212 6.46 7.50 12.91
CA PRO A 212 7.77 7.51 13.56
C PRO A 212 7.68 7.49 15.10
N ILE A 213 6.52 7.86 15.66
CA ILE A 213 6.30 7.92 17.10
C ILE A 213 5.75 6.59 17.64
N THR A 214 4.69 6.05 17.01
CA THR A 214 4.00 4.85 17.50
C THR A 214 4.53 3.57 16.89
N GLY A 215 5.16 3.64 15.74
CA GLY A 215 5.59 2.48 14.96
C GLY A 215 4.46 1.78 14.21
N ASP A 216 3.27 2.38 14.15
CA ASP A 216 2.15 1.82 13.40
C ASP A 216 2.38 1.96 11.89
N LEU A 217 2.23 0.86 11.16
CA LEU A 217 2.25 0.81 9.72
C LEU A 217 0.91 1.28 9.15
N LEU A 218 0.97 2.13 8.12
CA LEU A 218 -0.11 2.37 7.18
C LEU A 218 0.17 1.65 5.87
N LEU A 219 -0.86 1.05 5.26
CA LEU A 219 -0.83 0.61 3.88
C LEU A 219 -2.08 1.12 3.16
N THR A 220 -1.91 1.60 1.94
CA THR A 220 -3.00 1.71 0.97
C THR A 220 -3.01 0.49 0.06
N SER A 221 -4.19 0.12 -0.39
CA SER A 221 -4.33 -0.94 -1.38
C SER A 221 -5.57 -0.74 -2.22
N THR A 222 -5.52 -1.21 -3.46
CA THR A 222 -6.63 -1.11 -4.41
C THR A 222 -7.03 -2.48 -4.93
N ARG A 223 -8.30 -2.62 -5.27
CA ARG A 223 -8.84 -3.81 -5.91
C ARG A 223 -9.84 -3.39 -6.98
N ARG A 224 -9.76 -4.03 -8.12
CA ARG A 224 -10.74 -3.81 -9.18
C ARG A 224 -11.88 -4.82 -9.09
N GLN A 225 -13.12 -4.33 -8.97
CA GLN A 225 -14.33 -5.14 -9.01
C GLN A 225 -15.18 -4.74 -10.21
N GLY A 226 -15.05 -5.49 -11.30
CA GLY A 226 -15.64 -5.13 -12.57
C GLY A 226 -15.05 -3.83 -13.14
N SER A 227 -15.88 -2.79 -13.29
CA SER A 227 -15.46 -1.46 -13.74
C SER A 227 -15.14 -0.49 -12.60
N ARG A 228 -15.30 -0.90 -11.34
CA ARG A 228 -15.12 -0.03 -10.17
C ARG A 228 -13.80 -0.34 -9.46
N TRP A 229 -13.19 0.69 -8.93
CA TRP A 229 -12.10 0.57 -7.96
C TRP A 229 -12.69 0.50 -6.55
N GLU A 230 -12.09 -0.33 -5.71
CA GLU A 230 -12.26 -0.34 -4.27
C GLU A 230 -10.89 -0.03 -3.67
N SER A 231 -10.85 0.94 -2.77
CA SER A 231 -9.61 1.37 -2.11
C SER A 231 -9.73 1.16 -0.62
N PHE A 232 -8.63 0.75 -0.02
CA PHE A 232 -8.59 0.39 1.39
C PHE A 232 -7.38 1.05 2.06
N LEU A 233 -7.59 1.45 3.30
CA LEU A 233 -6.54 1.79 4.24
C LEU A 233 -6.43 0.68 5.27
N TRP A 234 -5.21 0.29 5.57
CA TRP A 234 -4.86 -0.65 6.61
C TRP A 234 -3.96 0.03 7.62
N MET A 235 -4.17 -0.25 8.89
CA MET A 235 -3.28 0.16 9.97
C MET A 235 -2.96 -1.06 10.83
N ALA A 236 -1.68 -1.28 11.12
CA ALA A 236 -1.24 -2.40 11.94
C ALA A 236 -0.02 -2.01 12.79
N PRO A 237 0.05 -2.44 14.05
CA PRO A 237 1.25 -2.28 14.85
C PRO A 237 2.42 -3.03 14.23
N THR A 238 3.64 -2.55 14.48
CA THR A 238 4.87 -3.24 14.06
C THR A 238 5.76 -3.56 15.25
N SER A 239 6.52 -4.64 15.13
CA SER A 239 7.53 -5.06 16.10
C SER A 239 8.88 -5.26 15.41
N ILE A 240 9.88 -5.73 16.15
CA ILE A 240 11.19 -6.12 15.59
C ILE A 240 11.04 -7.31 14.62
N ASP A 241 10.03 -8.15 14.81
CA ASP A 241 9.81 -9.34 13.99
C ASP A 241 9.05 -9.05 12.68
N GLY A 242 8.33 -7.92 12.61
CA GLY A 242 7.56 -7.53 11.42
C GLY A 242 6.26 -6.82 11.77
N VAL A 243 5.24 -7.01 10.93
CA VAL A 243 3.90 -6.46 11.09
C VAL A 243 3.06 -7.39 11.96
N GLU A 244 2.44 -6.87 13.02
CA GLU A 244 1.50 -7.61 13.87
C GLU A 244 0.13 -7.70 13.17
N TRP A 245 0.10 -8.46 12.06
CA TRP A 245 -1.04 -8.45 11.13
C TRP A 245 -2.35 -8.96 11.73
N ASP A 246 -2.33 -9.77 12.75
CA ASP A 246 -3.49 -10.21 13.50
C ASP A 246 -4.22 -9.08 14.24
N LYS A 247 -3.55 -7.93 14.43
CA LYS A 247 -4.09 -6.71 15.03
C LYS A 247 -4.45 -5.63 14.01
N ASN A 248 -4.42 -5.95 12.70
CA ASN A 248 -4.69 -4.94 11.68
C ASN A 248 -6.13 -4.40 11.78
N GLN A 249 -6.28 -3.15 11.39
CA GLN A 249 -7.55 -2.49 11.15
C GLN A 249 -7.65 -2.18 9.66
N LYS A 250 -8.79 -2.48 9.06
CA LYS A 250 -9.08 -2.21 7.64
C LYS A 250 -10.28 -1.29 7.53
N ALA A 251 -10.18 -0.29 6.68
CA ALA A 251 -11.30 0.57 6.31
C ALA A 251 -11.35 0.77 4.80
N ALA A 252 -12.55 0.94 4.26
CA ALA A 252 -12.73 1.37 2.88
C ALA A 252 -12.51 2.89 2.78
N ILE A 253 -11.91 3.35 1.67
CA ILE A 253 -11.64 4.77 1.40
C ILE A 253 -12.63 5.30 0.38
N PHE A 254 -13.18 6.49 0.62
CA PHE A 254 -14.07 7.21 -0.31
C PHE A 254 -13.61 8.66 -0.54
N PRO A 255 -13.73 9.17 -1.77
CA PRO A 255 -14.17 8.45 -2.97
C PRO A 255 -13.21 7.31 -3.32
N SER A 256 -13.78 6.21 -3.85
CA SER A 256 -12.94 5.11 -4.35
C SER A 256 -12.26 5.53 -5.64
N ASP A 257 -10.93 5.45 -5.64
CA ASP A 257 -10.06 5.75 -6.77
C ASP A 257 -8.78 4.90 -6.67
N GLN A 258 -7.80 5.10 -7.54
CA GLN A 258 -6.47 4.54 -7.38
C GLN A 258 -5.66 5.43 -6.44
N TRP A 259 -5.83 5.22 -5.12
CA TRP A 259 -5.01 5.87 -4.11
C TRP A 259 -3.66 5.16 -4.06
N GLU A 260 -2.63 5.81 -4.62
CA GLU A 260 -1.32 5.20 -4.85
C GLU A 260 -0.32 5.46 -3.72
N ALA A 261 -0.51 6.53 -2.95
CA ALA A 261 0.41 6.84 -1.87
C ALA A 261 -0.30 7.27 -0.59
N VAL A 262 0.35 7.03 0.54
CA VAL A 262 -0.09 7.47 1.87
C VAL A 262 1.11 7.84 2.72
N ILE A 263 0.99 8.93 3.50
CA ILE A 263 1.93 9.29 4.56
C ILE A 263 1.21 9.72 5.83
N TRP A 264 1.85 9.54 6.96
CA TRP A 264 1.45 10.18 8.21
C TRP A 264 1.65 11.69 8.10
N ASN A 265 0.63 12.44 8.52
CA ASN A 265 0.73 13.89 8.68
C ASN A 265 1.05 14.19 10.14
N GLU A 266 2.31 14.44 10.44
CA GLU A 266 2.78 14.71 11.80
C GLU A 266 2.13 15.96 12.40
N GLU A 267 1.82 16.97 11.58
CA GLU A 267 1.26 18.24 12.03
C GLU A 267 -0.18 18.07 12.53
N SER A 268 -1.03 17.34 11.79
CA SER A 268 -2.44 17.13 12.14
C SER A 268 -2.69 15.85 12.93
N GLY A 269 -1.71 14.95 13.00
CA GLY A 269 -1.88 13.59 13.49
C GLY A 269 -2.78 12.71 12.61
N GLY A 270 -3.05 13.16 11.38
CA GLY A 270 -3.83 12.46 10.38
C GLY A 270 -2.96 11.80 9.31
N MET A 271 -3.50 11.69 8.12
CA MET A 271 -2.85 11.09 6.95
C MET A 271 -3.08 11.93 5.71
N ILE A 272 -2.11 11.93 4.80
CA ILE A 272 -2.22 12.54 3.46
C ILE A 272 -2.12 11.40 2.46
N LEU A 273 -2.99 11.44 1.44
CA LEU A 273 -3.03 10.46 0.36
C LEU A 273 -3.03 11.17 -0.99
N THR A 274 -2.50 10.51 -2.02
CA THR A 274 -2.65 10.96 -3.41
C THR A 274 -3.24 9.85 -4.28
N HIS A 275 -3.97 10.28 -5.32
CA HIS A 275 -4.48 9.43 -6.37
C HIS A 275 -4.07 9.94 -7.74
N GLU A 276 -3.90 9.05 -8.68
CA GLU A 276 -3.59 9.35 -10.07
C GLU A 276 -4.74 9.99 -10.84
N ASN A 277 -4.41 10.53 -12.02
CA ASN A 277 -5.39 11.04 -12.98
C ASN A 277 -6.12 9.88 -13.69
N ASN A 278 -7.17 9.35 -13.09
CA ASN A 278 -7.95 8.28 -13.68
C ASN A 278 -9.48 8.50 -13.59
N VAL A 279 -10.14 8.03 -12.55
CA VAL A 279 -11.60 8.08 -12.40
C VAL A 279 -12.11 9.52 -12.27
N GLN A 280 -11.38 10.36 -11.54
CA GLN A 280 -11.75 11.75 -11.30
C GLN A 280 -11.39 12.68 -12.49
N GLY A 281 -10.56 12.21 -13.43
CA GLY A 281 -10.06 13.00 -14.54
C GLY A 281 -8.97 14.03 -14.15
N TYR A 282 -8.36 13.84 -12.96
CA TYR A 282 -7.21 14.60 -12.45
C TYR A 282 -6.52 13.82 -11.33
N ALA A 283 -5.25 14.08 -11.10
CA ALA A 283 -4.56 13.64 -9.92
C ALA A 283 -4.93 14.52 -8.72
N GLY A 284 -5.10 13.92 -7.57
CA GLY A 284 -5.53 14.65 -6.37
C GLY A 284 -4.78 14.26 -5.12
N MET A 285 -4.79 15.17 -4.15
CA MET A 285 -4.27 14.97 -2.81
C MET A 285 -5.37 15.26 -1.79
N GLY A 286 -5.54 14.40 -0.82
CA GLY A 286 -6.57 14.55 0.21
C GLY A 286 -6.08 14.11 1.58
N GLU A 287 -6.90 14.37 2.61
CA GLU A 287 -6.57 14.13 4.01
C GLU A 287 -7.57 13.19 4.67
N LEU A 288 -7.05 12.37 5.59
CA LEU A 288 -7.84 11.56 6.51
C LEU A 288 -7.47 11.90 7.95
N SER A 289 -8.47 11.90 8.84
CA SER A 289 -8.25 12.03 10.27
C SER A 289 -8.11 10.66 10.93
N ILE A 290 -7.17 10.51 11.84
CA ILE A 290 -7.03 9.29 12.64
C ILE A 290 -8.27 8.99 13.48
N ASN A 291 -9.04 10.01 13.84
CA ASN A 291 -10.28 9.82 14.61
C ASN A 291 -11.37 9.12 13.79
N ASP A 292 -11.30 9.20 12.47
CA ASP A 292 -12.24 8.52 11.57
C ASP A 292 -11.97 7.00 11.53
N LEU A 293 -10.75 6.54 11.91
CA LEU A 293 -10.39 5.11 12.02
C LEU A 293 -10.82 4.46 13.35
N LYS A 294 -11.05 5.26 14.40
CA LYS A 294 -11.34 4.77 15.75
C LYS A 294 -12.84 4.66 16.06
N ASN A 295 -13.70 5.09 15.15
CA ASN A 295 -15.15 5.05 15.23
C ASN A 295 -15.73 3.94 14.34
#